data_fc69743585a2c1c2782e57fc18deb7d4
#
_entry.id   fc69743585a2c1c2782e57fc18deb7d4
#
_cell.length_a   1.000
_cell.length_b   1.000
_cell.length_c   1.000
_cell.angle_alpha   90.00
_cell.angle_beta   90.00
_cell.angle_gamma   90.00
#
_symmetry.space_group_name_H-M   'P 1'
#
loop_
_entity.id
_entity.type
_entity.pdbx_description
1 polymer ?
#
loop_
_entity_poly.entity_id
_entity_poly.type
_entity_poly.pdbx_seq_one_letter_code
_entity_poly.pdbx_strand_id
1 'polypeptide(L)'
;MPVGKATILRSHGWQYIPDLDAVTLTEEFRGFPILSETKEKGDIERAAKLCPTGAITTAPLTLDMGKCLFCGECQRCAPRNIRFTNEHRLAATRREDLVVKAGDTAPKFDTSVIRPEITRYFGQALQLREVS
;
A
#
# COMPACT_ATOMS: atom_id res chain seq x y z
N MET A 1 33.25 5.84 -28.17
CA MET A 1 32.27 6.78 -28.75
C MET A 1 31.36 7.27 -27.66
N PRO A 2 31.10 8.56 -27.49
CA PRO A 2 30.16 9.03 -26.48
C PRO A 2 28.75 8.55 -26.84
N VAL A 3 28.12 7.83 -25.93
CA VAL A 3 26.73 7.42 -26.10
C VAL A 3 25.87 8.68 -26.05
N GLY A 4 25.16 8.95 -27.15
CA GLY A 4 24.35 10.17 -27.27
C GLY A 4 23.24 10.20 -26.17
N LYS A 5 22.93 11.40 -25.64
CA LYS A 5 21.87 11.61 -24.64
C LYS A 5 20.53 10.97 -25.04
N ALA A 6 20.20 10.98 -26.34
CA ALA A 6 18.99 10.35 -26.88
C ALA A 6 18.98 8.81 -26.70
N THR A 7 20.13 8.16 -26.82
CA THR A 7 20.26 6.70 -26.62
C THR A 7 20.06 6.34 -25.15
N ILE A 8 20.59 7.15 -24.23
CA ILE A 8 20.42 6.97 -22.79
C ILE A 8 18.94 7.13 -22.43
N LEU A 9 18.28 8.20 -22.88
CA LEU A 9 16.85 8.43 -22.64
C LEU A 9 15.98 7.28 -23.18
N ARG A 10 16.34 6.75 -24.37
CA ARG A 10 15.61 5.63 -24.96
C ARG A 10 15.81 4.31 -24.21
N SER A 11 16.99 4.09 -23.62
CA SER A 11 17.28 2.89 -22.83
C SER A 11 16.63 2.91 -21.44
N HIS A 12 16.36 4.10 -20.88
CA HIS A 12 15.69 4.25 -19.59
C HIS A 12 14.17 4.04 -19.64
N GLY A 13 13.59 3.99 -20.86
CA GLY A 13 12.15 3.80 -21.05
C GLY A 13 11.33 4.98 -20.49
N TRP A 14 10.07 4.72 -20.22
CA TRP A 14 9.18 5.70 -19.62
C TRP A 14 9.47 5.82 -18.10
N GLN A 15 9.80 7.01 -17.64
CA GLN A 15 10.09 7.30 -16.23
C GLN A 15 8.85 7.76 -15.45
N TYR A 16 7.67 7.57 -15.99
CA TYR A 16 6.41 7.86 -15.32
C TYR A 16 5.37 6.79 -15.68
N ILE A 17 4.37 6.63 -14.84
CA ILE A 17 3.23 5.76 -15.07
C ILE A 17 2.13 6.62 -15.70
N PRO A 18 1.76 6.40 -16.97
CA PRO A 18 0.79 7.24 -17.68
C PRO A 18 -0.61 7.15 -17.09
N ASP A 19 -0.99 5.97 -16.61
CA ASP A 19 -2.28 5.67 -16.01
C ASP A 19 -2.08 4.85 -14.75
N LEU A 20 -2.33 5.47 -13.60
CA LEU A 20 -2.18 4.83 -12.29
C LEU A 20 -3.29 3.80 -12.02
N ASP A 21 -4.44 3.91 -12.68
CA ASP A 21 -5.53 2.96 -12.50
C ASP A 21 -5.33 1.68 -13.33
N ALA A 22 -4.59 1.78 -14.43
CA ALA A 22 -4.28 0.66 -15.32
C ALA A 22 -2.90 0.03 -15.07
N VAL A 23 -2.20 0.41 -13.99
CA VAL A 23 -0.87 -0.11 -13.70
C VAL A 23 -0.90 -1.60 -13.38
N THR A 24 0.01 -2.36 -14.01
CA THR A 24 0.25 -3.76 -13.68
C THR A 24 1.46 -3.85 -12.76
N LEU A 25 1.26 -4.40 -11.58
CA LEU A 25 2.31 -4.60 -10.58
C LEU A 25 2.87 -6.02 -10.65
N THR A 26 4.08 -6.21 -10.14
CA THR A 26 4.72 -7.52 -10.07
C THR A 26 4.02 -8.41 -9.06
N GLU A 27 4.19 -9.74 -9.20
CA GLU A 27 3.61 -10.73 -8.27
C GLU A 27 4.14 -10.58 -6.84
N GLU A 28 5.34 -10.04 -6.70
CA GLU A 28 5.97 -9.81 -5.39
C GLU A 28 5.42 -8.56 -4.67
N PHE A 29 4.67 -7.71 -5.38
CA PHE A 29 4.09 -6.51 -4.76
C PHE A 29 3.08 -6.90 -3.68
N ARG A 30 3.15 -6.20 -2.56
CA ARG A 30 2.25 -6.41 -1.42
C ARG A 30 1.53 -5.11 -1.12
N GLY A 31 0.28 -5.05 -1.58
CA GLY A 31 -0.61 -3.92 -1.34
C GLY A 31 -1.56 -4.16 -0.17
N PHE A 32 -2.83 -3.81 -0.34
CA PHE A 32 -3.83 -3.91 0.72
C PHE A 32 -3.96 -5.34 1.27
N PRO A 33 -3.85 -5.54 2.60
CA PRO A 33 -4.02 -6.84 3.23
C PRO A 33 -5.51 -7.21 3.36
N ILE A 34 -5.85 -8.43 2.99
CA ILE A 34 -7.14 -9.03 3.29
C ILE A 34 -6.97 -9.91 4.52
N LEU A 35 -7.83 -9.68 5.53
CA LEU A 35 -7.83 -10.44 6.77
C LEU A 35 -9.07 -11.33 6.83
N SER A 36 -8.88 -12.56 7.29
CA SER A 36 -9.94 -13.55 7.49
C SER A 36 -9.84 -14.15 8.88
N GLU A 37 -10.91 -14.07 9.65
CA GLU A 37 -11.01 -14.76 10.94
C GLU A 37 -11.36 -16.22 10.68
N THR A 38 -10.34 -17.07 10.62
CA THR A 38 -10.52 -18.52 10.56
C THR A 38 -10.39 -19.12 11.96
N LYS A 39 -10.78 -20.38 12.10
CA LYS A 39 -10.72 -21.10 13.41
C LYS A 39 -9.29 -21.39 13.88
N GLU A 40 -8.28 -21.21 13.01
CA GLU A 40 -6.87 -21.51 13.32
C GLU A 40 -6.18 -20.31 14.01
N LYS A 41 -6.46 -20.13 15.28
CA LYS A 41 -5.90 -19.01 16.07
C LYS A 41 -4.38 -19.10 16.27
N GLY A 42 -3.81 -20.31 16.32
CA GLY A 42 -2.39 -20.51 16.56
C GLY A 42 -1.46 -19.91 15.50
N ASP A 43 -1.90 -19.89 14.24
CA ASP A 43 -1.13 -19.30 13.15
C ASP A 43 -1.12 -17.77 13.24
N ILE A 44 -2.24 -17.18 13.67
CA ILE A 44 -2.36 -15.72 13.89
C ILE A 44 -1.43 -15.27 15.02
N GLU A 45 -1.41 -16.00 16.13
CA GLU A 45 -0.53 -15.68 17.27
C GLU A 45 0.95 -15.79 16.90
N ARG A 46 1.31 -16.80 16.10
CA ARG A 46 2.66 -16.96 15.58
C ARG A 46 3.02 -15.83 14.64
N ALA A 47 2.12 -15.44 13.72
CA ALA A 47 2.33 -14.31 12.80
C ALA A 47 2.50 -12.99 13.56
N ALA A 48 1.74 -12.76 14.63
CA ALA A 48 1.88 -11.58 15.47
C ALA A 48 3.24 -11.53 16.18
N LYS A 49 3.73 -12.66 16.70
CA LYS A 49 5.06 -12.77 17.35
C LYS A 49 6.21 -12.57 16.36
N LEU A 50 6.05 -13.00 15.11
CA LEU A 50 7.05 -12.83 14.05
C LEU A 50 7.07 -11.41 13.47
N CYS A 51 6.03 -10.61 13.69
CA CYS A 51 5.94 -9.27 13.14
C CYS A 51 6.95 -8.32 13.81
N PRO A 52 7.97 -7.82 13.09
CA PRO A 52 9.06 -7.04 13.70
C PRO A 52 8.59 -5.68 14.23
N THR A 53 7.49 -5.17 13.73
CA THR A 53 6.94 -3.86 14.12
C THR A 53 5.72 -3.95 15.02
N GLY A 54 5.27 -5.17 15.36
CA GLY A 54 4.05 -5.35 16.14
C GLY A 54 2.79 -4.79 15.46
N ALA A 55 2.72 -4.89 14.13
CA ALA A 55 1.60 -4.37 13.36
C ALA A 55 0.32 -5.23 13.47
N ILE A 56 0.41 -6.43 14.05
CA ILE A 56 -0.70 -7.38 14.09
C ILE A 56 -1.25 -7.51 15.51
N THR A 57 -2.56 -7.34 15.66
CA THR A 57 -3.31 -7.66 16.88
C THR A 57 -4.13 -8.92 16.65
N THR A 58 -4.23 -9.79 17.66
CA THR A 58 -4.82 -11.13 17.50
C THR A 58 -6.27 -11.21 17.91
N ALA A 59 -6.76 -10.31 18.78
CA ALA A 59 -8.11 -10.33 19.31
C ALA A 59 -8.67 -8.90 19.49
N PRO A 60 -9.47 -8.38 18.57
CA PRO A 60 -9.79 -8.94 17.24
C PRO A 60 -8.58 -8.93 16.28
N LEU A 61 -8.60 -9.77 15.25
CA LEU A 61 -7.54 -9.77 14.24
C LEU A 61 -7.55 -8.44 13.50
N THR A 62 -6.47 -7.67 13.65
CA THR A 62 -6.25 -6.42 12.92
C THR A 62 -4.82 -6.33 12.43
N LEU A 63 -4.61 -5.58 11.35
CA LEU A 63 -3.29 -5.25 10.83
C LEU A 63 -3.20 -3.74 10.62
N ASP A 64 -2.25 -3.12 11.32
CA ASP A 64 -1.96 -1.70 11.21
C ASP A 64 -0.99 -1.43 10.05
N MET A 65 -1.51 -0.98 8.90
CA MET A 65 -0.69 -0.67 7.73
C MET A 65 0.32 0.45 7.98
N GLY A 66 0.04 1.36 8.92
CA GLY A 66 0.97 2.43 9.28
C GLY A 66 2.17 1.97 10.11
N LYS A 67 2.15 0.73 10.63
CA LYS A 67 3.29 0.07 11.27
C LYS A 67 3.88 -1.03 10.38
N CYS A 68 3.15 -1.49 9.37
CA CYS A 68 3.52 -2.64 8.56
C CYS A 68 4.69 -2.31 7.62
N LEU A 69 5.70 -3.17 7.58
CA LEU A 69 6.81 -3.10 6.62
C LEU A 69 6.52 -3.84 5.30
N PHE A 70 5.34 -4.40 5.14
CA PHE A 70 4.96 -5.19 3.95
C PHE A 70 5.95 -6.33 3.63
N CYS A 71 6.64 -6.89 4.63
CA CYS A 71 7.64 -7.94 4.46
C CYS A 71 7.04 -9.30 4.06
N GLY A 72 5.75 -9.54 4.30
CA GLY A 72 5.04 -10.77 3.93
C GLY A 72 5.25 -11.96 4.86
N GLU A 73 6.00 -11.83 5.97
CA GLU A 73 6.23 -12.93 6.92
C GLU A 73 4.93 -13.48 7.51
N CYS A 74 4.01 -12.58 7.87
CA CYS A 74 2.70 -12.96 8.40
C CYS A 74 1.86 -13.75 7.37
N GLN A 75 1.92 -13.39 6.09
CA GLN A 75 1.25 -14.14 5.02
C GLN A 75 1.85 -15.54 4.86
N ARG A 76 3.18 -15.68 4.96
CA ARG A 76 3.84 -17.00 4.91
C ARG A 76 3.48 -17.87 6.09
N CYS A 77 3.35 -17.26 7.27
CA CYS A 77 3.03 -17.95 8.51
C CYS A 77 1.55 -18.33 8.64
N ALA A 78 0.66 -17.44 8.19
CA ALA A 78 -0.79 -17.58 8.31
C ALA A 78 -1.51 -17.26 6.98
N PRO A 79 -1.27 -18.02 5.89
CA PRO A 79 -1.75 -17.70 4.54
C PRO A 79 -3.28 -17.72 4.40
N ARG A 80 -3.97 -18.45 5.29
CA ARG A 80 -5.44 -18.50 5.32
C ARG A 80 -6.07 -17.30 6.03
N ASN A 81 -5.29 -16.62 6.88
CA ASN A 81 -5.75 -15.51 7.69
C ASN A 81 -5.33 -14.15 7.15
N ILE A 82 -4.13 -14.06 6.55
CA ILE A 82 -3.53 -12.82 6.09
C ILE A 82 -3.03 -13.02 4.66
N ARG A 83 -3.55 -12.21 3.73
CA ARG A 83 -3.12 -12.23 2.33
C ARG A 83 -2.99 -10.81 1.81
N PHE A 84 -1.84 -10.46 1.25
CA PHE A 84 -1.66 -9.19 0.55
C PHE A 84 -2.17 -9.27 -0.88
N THR A 85 -2.72 -8.17 -1.36
CA THR A 85 -3.24 -8.02 -2.73
C THR A 85 -2.30 -7.12 -3.54
N ASN A 86 -2.61 -6.92 -4.83
CA ASN A 86 -1.94 -5.95 -5.69
C ASN A 86 -2.58 -4.54 -5.62
N GLU A 87 -3.52 -4.30 -4.70
CA GLU A 87 -4.11 -2.98 -4.55
C GLU A 87 -3.10 -2.02 -3.91
N HIS A 88 -2.63 -1.06 -4.67
CA HIS A 88 -1.60 -0.09 -4.27
C HIS A 88 -2.17 1.22 -3.72
N ARG A 89 -3.47 1.46 -3.88
CA ARG A 89 -4.15 2.67 -3.41
C ARG A 89 -4.45 2.53 -1.92
N LEU A 90 -3.48 2.90 -1.08
CA LEU A 90 -3.51 2.69 0.36
C LEU A 90 -3.58 4.00 1.15
N ALA A 91 -3.70 5.14 0.47
CA ALA A 91 -3.77 6.43 1.13
C ALA A 91 -5.07 6.56 1.96
N ALA A 92 -4.95 7.06 3.16
CA ALA A 92 -6.05 7.35 4.06
C ALA A 92 -5.91 8.76 4.65
N THR A 93 -7.03 9.40 4.94
CA THR A 93 -7.05 10.75 5.54
C THR A 93 -6.90 10.73 7.05
N ARG A 94 -7.18 9.59 7.66
CA ARG A 94 -7.09 9.39 9.11
C ARG A 94 -6.19 8.23 9.44
N ARG A 95 -5.52 8.31 10.57
CA ARG A 95 -4.61 7.26 11.05
C ARG A 95 -5.36 5.94 11.33
N GLU A 96 -6.58 6.04 11.81
CA GLU A 96 -7.44 4.90 12.16
C GLU A 96 -7.84 4.08 10.93
N ASP A 97 -7.99 4.72 9.77
CA ASP A 97 -8.36 4.07 8.52
C ASP A 97 -7.24 3.18 7.95
N LEU A 98 -6.02 3.28 8.52
CA LEU A 98 -4.90 2.38 8.21
C LEU A 98 -4.92 1.09 9.03
N VAL A 99 -5.85 0.94 9.97
CA VAL A 99 -6.01 -0.27 10.77
C VAL A 99 -7.07 -1.17 10.13
N VAL A 100 -6.60 -2.18 9.40
CA VAL A 100 -7.44 -3.12 8.66
C VAL A 100 -7.99 -4.20 9.59
N LYS A 101 -9.28 -4.53 9.41
CA LYS A 101 -10.00 -5.61 10.11
C LYS A 101 -10.47 -6.66 9.12
N ALA A 102 -10.91 -7.79 9.63
CA ALA A 102 -11.54 -8.82 8.80
C ALA A 102 -12.79 -8.27 8.10
N GLY A 103 -12.85 -8.46 6.77
CA GLY A 103 -13.95 -7.97 5.93
C GLY A 103 -13.77 -6.54 5.39
N ASP A 104 -12.74 -5.82 5.81
CA ASP A 104 -12.45 -4.49 5.26
C ASP A 104 -12.01 -4.58 3.79
N THR A 105 -12.32 -3.52 3.05
CA THR A 105 -11.86 -3.31 1.68
C THR A 105 -10.85 -2.15 1.65
N ALA A 106 -10.04 -2.09 0.59
CA ALA A 106 -9.08 -1.00 0.42
C ALA A 106 -9.78 0.37 0.52
N PRO A 107 -9.18 1.33 1.24
CA PRO A 107 -9.77 2.64 1.40
C PRO A 107 -9.92 3.32 0.04
N LYS A 108 -11.10 3.84 -0.24
CA LYS A 108 -11.33 4.67 -1.43
C LYS A 108 -11.01 6.10 -1.05
N PHE A 109 -9.92 6.61 -1.58
CA PHE A 109 -9.53 7.99 -1.39
C PHE A 109 -10.42 8.91 -2.23
N ASP A 110 -11.25 9.72 -1.58
CA ASP A 110 -12.10 10.69 -2.27
C ASP A 110 -11.30 11.98 -2.54
N THR A 111 -10.84 12.12 -3.76
CA THR A 111 -10.11 13.33 -4.21
C THR A 111 -11.00 14.56 -4.33
N SER A 112 -12.33 14.38 -4.34
CA SER A 112 -13.27 15.50 -4.47
C SER A 112 -13.19 16.46 -3.28
N VAL A 113 -12.85 15.98 -2.10
CA VAL A 113 -12.68 16.77 -0.88
C VAL A 113 -11.38 17.59 -0.90
N ILE A 114 -10.31 17.03 -1.43
CA ILE A 114 -8.96 17.63 -1.37
C ILE A 114 -8.76 18.68 -2.45
N ARG A 115 -9.24 18.42 -3.67
CA ARG A 115 -9.07 19.34 -4.79
C ARG A 115 -9.57 20.76 -4.53
N PRO A 116 -10.78 20.98 -3.96
CA PRO A 116 -11.26 22.31 -3.59
C PRO A 116 -10.36 23.00 -2.55
N GLU A 117 -9.88 22.26 -1.55
CA GLU A 117 -8.99 22.82 -0.52
C GLU A 117 -7.64 23.25 -1.11
N ILE A 118 -7.03 22.44 -1.98
CA ILE A 118 -5.80 22.81 -2.68
C ILE A 118 -6.02 24.07 -3.51
N THR A 119 -7.11 24.14 -4.26
CA THR A 119 -7.43 25.30 -5.09
C THR A 119 -7.68 26.55 -4.23
N ARG A 120 -8.31 26.40 -3.08
CA ARG A 120 -8.56 27.50 -2.14
C ARG A 120 -7.28 28.11 -1.59
N TYR A 121 -6.28 27.28 -1.26
CA TYR A 121 -5.01 27.75 -0.67
C TYR A 121 -3.99 28.22 -1.71
N PHE A 122 -3.92 27.55 -2.84
CA PHE A 122 -2.86 27.78 -3.84
C PHE A 122 -3.37 28.49 -5.10
N GLY A 123 -4.67 28.71 -5.27
CA GLY A 123 -5.27 29.33 -6.45
C GLY A 123 -5.19 28.49 -7.73
N GLN A 124 -4.47 27.33 -7.67
CA GLN A 124 -4.27 26.41 -8.76
C GLN A 124 -3.98 25.00 -8.22
N ALA A 125 -3.95 24.00 -9.10
CA ALA A 125 -3.57 22.65 -8.70
C ALA A 125 -2.12 22.62 -8.19
N LEU A 126 -1.90 22.01 -7.03
CA LEU A 126 -0.57 21.77 -6.48
C LEU A 126 0.12 20.66 -7.29
N GLN A 127 1.27 20.97 -7.85
CA GLN A 127 2.14 19.99 -8.48
C GLN A 127 3.43 19.86 -7.67
N LEU A 128 3.65 18.66 -7.14
CA LEU A 128 4.88 18.33 -6.43
C LEU A 128 5.85 17.65 -7.41
N ARG A 129 7.09 18.12 -7.42
CA ARG A 129 8.18 17.49 -8.17
C ARG A 129 9.30 17.16 -7.21
N GLU A 130 9.70 15.92 -7.19
CA GLU A 130 10.97 15.54 -6.57
C GLU A 130 12.12 16.02 -7.44
N VAL A 131 13.07 16.72 -6.82
CA VAL A 131 14.32 17.17 -7.46
C VAL A 131 15.45 16.47 -6.71
N SER A 132 16.02 15.45 -7.30
CA SER A 132 17.18 14.71 -6.80
C SER A 132 18.45 15.12 -7.54
#